data_6b3a570ad6d0247b0f459f8e61ae0e45
#
_entry.id   6b3a570ad6d0247b0f459f8e61ae0e45
#
_cell.length_a   1.000
_cell.length_b   1.000
_cell.length_c   1.000
_cell.angle_alpha   90.00
_cell.angle_beta   90.00
_cell.angle_gamma   90.00
#
_symmetry.space_group_name_H-M   'P 1'
#
loop_
_entity.id
_entity.type
_entity.pdbx_description
1 polymer ?
#
loop_
_entity_poly.entity_id
_entity_poly.type
_entity_poly.pdbx_seq_one_letter_code
_entity_poly.pdbx_strand_id
1 'polypeptide(L)'
;MNYVYILRCNDDSLYTGWTNNLEKRIRAHSDGKGAKYTKAKLPIELVYFEEFEDKIEAMKREYAIKQLKRKDKLDLIKNSKYIKT
;
A
#
# COMPACT_ATOMS: atom_id res chain seq x y z
N MET A 1 -13.33 -8.95 1.52
CA MET A 1 -11.89 -9.18 1.50
C MET A 1 -11.16 -8.00 2.09
N ASN A 2 -10.02 -8.23 2.70
CA ASN A 2 -9.20 -7.17 3.28
C ASN A 2 -7.84 -7.16 2.56
N TYR A 3 -7.24 -5.99 2.45
CA TYR A 3 -6.01 -5.82 1.67
C TYR A 3 -4.98 -5.03 2.46
N VAL A 4 -3.73 -5.44 2.32
CA VAL A 4 -2.59 -4.60 2.72
C VAL A 4 -1.94 -4.17 1.42
N TYR A 5 -1.61 -2.89 1.31
CA TYR A 5 -1.10 -2.35 0.05
C TYR A 5 0.08 -1.42 0.29
N ILE A 6 0.89 -1.26 -0.74
CA ILE A 6 2.00 -0.31 -0.74
C ILE A 6 1.83 0.61 -1.93
N LEU A 7 1.92 1.91 -1.68
CA LEU A 7 1.89 2.94 -2.72
C LEU A 7 3.28 3.55 -2.84
N ARG A 8 3.69 3.82 -4.06
CA ARG A 8 4.88 4.63 -4.30
C ARG A 8 4.42 6.04 -4.58
N CYS A 9 5.01 7.00 -3.89
CA CYS A 9 4.65 8.40 -4.00
C CYS A 9 5.55 9.12 -5.00
N ASN A 10 5.22 10.37 -5.29
CA ASN A 10 5.95 11.21 -6.23
C ASN A 10 7.44 11.32 -5.91
N ASP A 11 7.80 11.31 -4.65
CA ASP A 11 9.19 11.43 -4.19
C ASP A 11 9.86 10.06 -4.00
N ASP A 12 9.27 8.99 -4.55
CA ASP A 12 9.73 7.60 -4.44
C ASP A 12 9.60 7.01 -3.03
N SER A 13 9.02 7.73 -2.10
CA SER A 13 8.76 7.15 -0.78
C SER A 13 7.63 6.12 -0.89
N LEU A 14 7.56 5.23 0.09
CA LEU A 14 6.58 4.15 0.12
C LEU A 14 5.61 4.37 1.27
N TYR A 15 4.33 4.17 0.99
CA TYR A 15 3.27 4.27 1.99
C TYR A 15 2.55 2.92 2.09
N THR A 16 2.41 2.40 3.30
CA THR A 16 1.74 1.12 3.54
C THR A 16 0.43 1.36 4.28
N GLY A 17 -0.63 0.71 3.81
CA GLY A 17 -1.93 0.82 4.46
C GLY A 17 -2.72 -0.47 4.33
N TRP A 18 -3.92 -0.50 4.95
CA TRP A 18 -4.84 -1.60 4.77
C TRP A 18 -6.23 -1.04 4.49
N THR A 19 -7.06 -1.82 3.82
CA THR A 19 -8.42 -1.41 3.49
C THR A 19 -9.29 -2.64 3.21
N ASN A 20 -10.58 -2.48 3.35
CA ASN A 20 -11.53 -3.51 2.94
C ASN A 20 -12.08 -3.27 1.54
N ASN A 21 -11.64 -2.21 0.89
CA ASN A 21 -12.03 -1.91 -0.50
C ASN A 21 -10.84 -1.22 -1.19
N LEU A 22 -10.02 -2.03 -1.84
CA LEU A 22 -8.76 -1.55 -2.42
C LEU A 22 -8.98 -0.48 -3.48
N GLU A 23 -9.88 -0.73 -4.43
CA GLU A 23 -10.13 0.20 -5.52
C GLU A 23 -10.58 1.57 -5.01
N LYS A 24 -11.54 1.58 -4.09
CA LYS A 24 -12.06 2.83 -3.53
C LYS A 24 -10.97 3.57 -2.75
N ARG A 25 -10.15 2.83 -2.01
CA ARG A 25 -9.09 3.45 -1.20
C ARG A 25 -8.01 4.07 -2.08
N ILE A 26 -7.61 3.37 -3.16
CA ILE A 26 -6.62 3.91 -4.09
C ILE A 26 -7.15 5.17 -4.75
N ARG A 27 -8.42 5.17 -5.13
CA ARG A 27 -9.05 6.36 -5.71
C ARG A 27 -9.03 7.52 -4.72
N ALA A 28 -9.32 7.25 -3.46
CA ALA A 28 -9.30 8.29 -2.43
C ALA A 28 -7.90 8.88 -2.27
N HIS A 29 -6.86 8.03 -2.29
CA HIS A 29 -5.48 8.52 -2.24
C HIS A 29 -5.15 9.40 -3.44
N SER A 30 -5.55 8.96 -4.63
CA SER A 30 -5.30 9.72 -5.87
C SER A 30 -6.00 11.06 -5.86
N ASP A 31 -7.16 11.14 -5.21
CA ASP A 31 -7.93 12.38 -5.10
C ASP A 31 -7.43 13.28 -3.97
N GLY A 32 -6.37 12.89 -3.27
CA GLY A 32 -5.83 13.65 -2.17
C GLY A 32 -6.62 13.54 -0.88
N LYS A 33 -7.47 12.51 -0.76
CA LYS A 33 -8.37 12.34 0.39
C LYS A 33 -8.06 11.09 1.20
N GLY A 34 -7.01 10.35 0.83
CA GLY A 34 -6.71 9.08 1.48
C GLY A 34 -5.98 9.23 2.78
N ALA A 35 -4.83 9.87 2.75
CA ALA A 35 -3.99 10.07 3.92
C ALA A 35 -3.24 11.37 3.76
N LYS A 36 -2.91 11.98 4.87
CA LYS A 36 -2.17 13.23 4.89
C LYS A 36 -0.80 13.08 4.21
N TYR A 37 -0.14 11.95 4.48
CA TYR A 37 1.16 11.65 3.91
C TYR A 37 1.11 11.63 2.38
N THR A 38 0.15 10.89 1.81
CA THR A 38 0.06 10.73 0.37
C THR A 38 -0.48 11.97 -0.32
N LYS A 39 -1.33 12.74 0.37
CA LYS A 39 -1.90 13.97 -0.17
C LYS A 39 -0.80 14.96 -0.58
N ALA A 40 0.26 15.04 0.21
CA ALA A 40 1.36 15.96 -0.07
C ALA A 40 2.33 15.43 -1.13
N LYS A 41 2.15 14.19 -1.59
CA LYS A 41 3.13 13.49 -2.43
C LYS A 41 2.52 12.85 -3.67
N LEU A 42 1.46 13.45 -4.18
CA LEU A 42 0.82 12.99 -5.41
C LEU A 42 1.72 13.28 -6.61
N PRO A 43 1.63 12.49 -7.67
CA PRO A 43 0.78 11.33 -7.84
C PRO A 43 1.30 10.11 -7.08
N ILE A 44 0.39 9.20 -6.78
CA ILE A 44 0.73 7.93 -6.15
C ILE A 44 0.49 6.78 -7.13
N GLU A 45 1.12 5.64 -6.86
CA GLU A 45 1.02 4.46 -7.71
C GLU A 45 0.95 3.23 -6.83
N LEU A 46 -0.03 2.35 -7.09
CA LEU A 46 -0.12 1.07 -6.39
C LEU A 46 0.96 0.15 -6.91
N VAL A 47 1.88 -0.28 -6.05
CA VAL A 47 3.00 -1.14 -6.45
C VAL A 47 2.97 -2.52 -5.82
N TYR A 48 2.08 -2.76 -4.84
CA TYR A 48 2.01 -4.04 -4.16
C TYR A 48 0.71 -4.16 -3.37
N PHE A 49 0.13 -5.38 -3.30
CA PHE A 49 -0.94 -5.66 -2.36
C PHE A 49 -1.02 -7.14 -2.04
N GLU A 50 -1.60 -7.45 -0.87
CA GLU A 50 -1.90 -8.80 -0.41
C GLU A 50 -3.35 -8.84 0.02
N GLU A 51 -4.01 -9.98 -0.18
CA GLU A 51 -5.40 -10.17 0.20
C GLU A 51 -5.51 -11.05 1.44
N PHE A 52 -6.47 -10.73 2.30
CA PHE A 52 -6.74 -11.49 3.52
C PHE A 52 -8.26 -11.58 3.71
N GLU A 53 -8.74 -12.75 4.13
CA GLU A 53 -10.14 -12.90 4.49
C GLU A 53 -10.40 -12.23 5.85
N ASP A 54 -9.45 -12.34 6.77
CA ASP A 54 -9.58 -11.84 8.12
C ASP A 54 -8.98 -10.44 8.26
N LYS A 55 -9.77 -9.50 8.75
CA LYS A 55 -9.35 -8.13 9.00
C LYS A 55 -8.17 -8.04 9.97
N ILE A 56 -8.20 -8.87 11.03
CA ILE A 56 -7.14 -8.84 12.04
C ILE A 56 -5.80 -9.25 11.42
N GLU A 57 -5.82 -10.28 10.56
CA GLU A 57 -4.61 -10.71 9.89
C GLU A 57 -4.06 -9.63 8.95
N ALA A 58 -4.96 -8.94 8.26
CA ALA A 58 -4.54 -7.84 7.39
C ALA A 58 -3.88 -6.73 8.21
N MET A 59 -4.46 -6.37 9.34
CA MET A 59 -3.92 -5.32 10.20
C MET A 59 -2.55 -5.70 10.78
N LYS A 60 -2.39 -6.97 11.16
CA LYS A 60 -1.10 -7.48 11.66
C LYS A 60 -0.05 -7.40 10.55
N ARG A 61 -0.43 -7.76 9.34
CA ARG A 61 0.49 -7.71 8.20
C ARG A 61 0.90 -6.28 7.88
N GLU A 62 -0.06 -5.35 7.91
CA GLU A 62 0.23 -3.94 7.70
C GLU A 62 1.28 -3.45 8.69
N TYR A 63 1.09 -3.78 9.96
CA TYR A 63 2.03 -3.40 11.01
C TYR A 63 3.42 -3.97 10.73
N ALA A 64 3.47 -5.27 10.39
CA ALA A 64 4.73 -5.95 10.10
C ALA A 64 5.48 -5.29 8.94
N ILE A 65 4.76 -4.98 7.86
CA ILE A 65 5.38 -4.35 6.69
C ILE A 65 5.89 -2.95 7.04
N LYS A 66 5.14 -2.21 7.85
CA LYS A 66 5.58 -0.87 8.27
C LYS A 66 6.89 -0.89 9.04
N GLN A 67 7.20 -2.01 9.71
CA GLN A 67 8.45 -2.15 10.47
C GLN A 67 9.63 -2.52 9.59
N LEU A 68 9.40 -2.91 8.34
CA LEU A 68 10.49 -3.28 7.45
C LEU A 68 11.29 -2.06 7.02
N LYS A 69 12.58 -2.29 6.76
CA LYS A 69 13.42 -1.27 6.15
C LYS A 69 13.01 -1.08 4.70
N ARG A 70 13.34 0.05 4.13
CA ARG A 70 13.01 0.34 2.73
C ARG A 70 13.47 -0.75 1.78
N LYS A 71 14.69 -1.27 1.97
CA LYS A 71 15.23 -2.33 1.14
C LYS A 71 14.32 -3.56 1.12
N ASP A 72 13.82 -3.95 2.30
CA ASP A 72 12.97 -5.12 2.43
C ASP A 72 11.60 -4.89 1.80
N LYS A 73 11.08 -3.68 1.90
CA LYS A 73 9.83 -3.33 1.21
C LYS A 73 10.00 -3.39 -0.30
N LEU A 74 11.13 -2.91 -0.81
CA LEU A 74 11.42 -2.96 -2.24
C LEU A 74 11.57 -4.39 -2.72
N ASP A 75 12.16 -5.27 -1.89
CA ASP A 75 12.25 -6.69 -2.21
C ASP A 75 10.87 -7.35 -2.29
N LEU A 76 9.96 -6.99 -1.38
CA LEU A 76 8.58 -7.47 -1.44
C LEU A 76 7.94 -7.11 -2.77
N ILE A 77 8.08 -5.86 -3.17
CA ILE A 77 7.50 -5.35 -4.41
C ILE A 77 8.11 -6.08 -5.61
N LYS A 78 9.43 -6.21 -5.63
CA LYS A 78 10.15 -6.86 -6.72
C LYS A 78 9.78 -8.32 -6.89
N ASN A 79 9.61 -9.03 -5.78
CA ASN A 79 9.32 -10.46 -5.79
C ASN A 79 7.82 -10.77 -5.85
N SER A 80 6.99 -9.75 -5.92
CA SER A 80 5.55 -9.92 -5.97
C SER A 80 5.10 -10.49 -7.30
N LYS A 81 4.02 -11.29 -7.26
CA LYS A 81 3.36 -11.76 -8.46
C LYS A 81 2.38 -10.72 -8.99
N TYR A 82 2.22 -9.62 -8.29
CA TYR A 82 1.38 -8.53 -8.75
C TYR A 82 2.04 -7.89 -9.97
N ILE A 83 1.36 -7.95 -11.09
CA ILE A 83 1.86 -7.39 -12.33
C ILE A 83 1.12 -6.10 -12.59
N LYS A 84 1.88 -5.03 -12.65
CA LYS A 84 1.33 -3.75 -12.99
C LYS A 84 1.51 -3.52 -14.48
N THR A 85 0.43 -3.34 -15.14
CA THR A 85 0.46 -3.06 -16.58
C THR A 85 -0.04 -1.67 -16.87
#